data_9f8cd2ff97ec273290798c3cd79f9172
#
_entry.id   9f8cd2ff97ec273290798c3cd79f9172
#
_cell.length_a   1.000
_cell.length_b   1.000
_cell.length_c   1.000
_cell.angle_alpha   90.00
_cell.angle_beta   90.00
_cell.angle_gamma   90.00
#
_symmetry.space_group_name_H-M   'P 1'
#
loop_
_entity.id
_entity.type
_entity.pdbx_description
1 polymer ?
#
loop_
_entity_poly.entity_id
_entity_poly.type
_entity_poly.pdbx_seq_one_letter_code
_entity_poly.pdbx_strand_id
1 'polypeptide(L)'
;MRNPLYHWTHLELARYFDIYDLLNEKSAEKIWEETKEKLSSRDYSCRQLLQKVNAEVVCTTEDPTDPLEHHQALVKSDFKVKVSTAFRPDKAVLIAADGYNDYINSLGLAADMSINSFKDLCDALRKRIVYFDTNGCKLCDHGLDQIYFENYTESEVKSIFSKKREGKESRL
;
A
#
# COMPACT_ATOMS: atom_id res chain seq x y z
N MET A 1 -25.86 -14.69 16.71
CA MET A 1 -25.30 -13.84 15.64
C MET A 1 -24.29 -14.64 14.85
N ARG A 2 -24.23 -14.51 13.51
CA ARG A 2 -23.43 -15.39 12.65
C ARG A 2 -22.29 -14.65 11.90
N ASN A 3 -22.17 -13.33 12.09
CA ASN A 3 -21.13 -12.55 11.42
C ASN A 3 -19.82 -12.61 12.23
N PRO A 4 -18.71 -13.11 11.66
CA PRO A 4 -17.43 -13.20 12.36
C PRO A 4 -16.86 -11.84 12.78
N LEU A 5 -17.16 -10.76 12.07
CA LEU A 5 -16.74 -9.39 12.43
C LEU A 5 -17.27 -8.96 13.80
N TYR A 6 -18.44 -9.42 14.20
CA TYR A 6 -18.98 -9.14 15.53
C TYR A 6 -18.07 -9.71 16.63
N HIS A 7 -17.59 -10.93 16.45
CA HIS A 7 -16.66 -11.54 17.41
C HIS A 7 -15.30 -10.86 17.42
N TRP A 8 -14.79 -10.50 16.25
CA TRP A 8 -13.51 -9.78 16.14
C TRP A 8 -13.57 -8.43 16.81
N THR A 9 -14.60 -7.65 16.57
CA THR A 9 -14.79 -6.35 17.22
C THR A 9 -14.77 -6.48 18.75
N HIS A 10 -15.47 -7.49 19.32
CA HIS A 10 -15.46 -7.72 20.77
C HIS A 10 -14.08 -8.15 21.30
N LEU A 11 -13.34 -8.96 20.52
CA LEU A 11 -11.97 -9.32 20.90
C LEU A 11 -11.04 -8.11 20.87
N GLU A 12 -11.17 -7.24 19.91
CA GLU A 12 -10.41 -5.99 19.81
C GLU A 12 -10.75 -5.02 20.97
N LEU A 13 -12.04 -4.81 21.24
CA LEU A 13 -12.52 -3.99 22.35
C LEU A 13 -11.99 -4.51 23.69
N ALA A 14 -12.08 -5.80 23.93
CA ALA A 14 -11.60 -6.41 25.18
C ALA A 14 -10.08 -6.37 25.31
N ARG A 15 -9.32 -6.75 24.24
CA ARG A 15 -7.87 -6.90 24.32
C ARG A 15 -7.10 -5.59 24.33
N TYR A 16 -7.58 -4.60 23.57
CA TYR A 16 -6.83 -3.37 23.34
C TYR A 16 -7.42 -2.18 24.04
N PHE A 17 -8.73 -2.23 24.36
CA PHE A 17 -9.44 -1.11 24.99
C PHE A 17 -10.02 -1.43 26.36
N ASP A 18 -9.86 -2.67 26.87
CA ASP A 18 -10.42 -3.11 28.16
C ASP A 18 -11.94 -2.86 28.24
N ILE A 19 -12.66 -3.02 27.12
CA ILE A 19 -14.11 -2.86 27.03
C ILE A 19 -14.72 -4.24 26.84
N TYR A 20 -15.51 -4.68 27.82
CA TYR A 20 -16.14 -6.00 27.86
C TYR A 20 -17.64 -5.96 27.63
N ASP A 21 -18.21 -4.78 27.48
CA ASP A 21 -19.63 -4.59 27.18
C ASP A 21 -19.95 -5.15 25.78
N LEU A 22 -21.10 -5.84 25.66
CA LEU A 22 -21.56 -6.32 24.35
C LEU A 22 -22.01 -5.13 23.49
N LEU A 23 -21.51 -5.05 22.28
CA LEU A 23 -21.86 -4.04 21.30
C LEU A 23 -23.28 -4.31 20.76
N ASN A 24 -24.17 -3.37 21.03
CA ASN A 24 -25.56 -3.37 20.57
C ASN A 24 -26.08 -1.92 20.51
N GLU A 25 -27.32 -1.72 20.09
CA GLU A 25 -27.90 -0.37 19.93
C GLU A 25 -27.86 0.48 21.22
N LYS A 26 -27.92 -0.13 22.41
CA LYS A 26 -27.92 0.58 23.68
C LYS A 26 -26.52 0.94 24.18
N SER A 27 -25.53 0.15 23.81
CA SER A 27 -24.14 0.32 24.28
C SER A 27 -23.24 1.00 23.23
N ALA A 28 -23.67 1.11 22.01
CA ALA A 28 -22.84 1.57 20.89
C ALA A 28 -22.25 2.98 21.15
N GLU A 29 -23.07 3.92 21.57
CA GLU A 29 -22.64 5.30 21.84
C GLU A 29 -21.61 5.36 22.99
N LYS A 30 -21.88 4.66 24.09
CA LYS A 30 -20.96 4.57 25.22
C LYS A 30 -19.61 4.00 24.79
N ILE A 31 -19.60 2.91 24.05
CA ILE A 31 -18.39 2.24 23.56
C ILE A 31 -17.62 3.16 22.59
N TRP A 32 -18.34 3.88 21.72
CA TRP A 32 -17.76 4.85 20.79
C TRP A 32 -17.02 5.96 21.54
N GLU A 33 -17.65 6.62 22.49
CA GLU A 33 -17.03 7.72 23.24
C GLU A 33 -15.85 7.24 24.10
N GLU A 34 -15.97 6.06 24.73
CA GLU A 34 -14.87 5.48 25.49
C GLU A 34 -13.66 5.12 24.62
N THR A 35 -13.88 4.52 23.44
CA THR A 35 -12.81 4.23 22.47
C THR A 35 -12.17 5.49 21.92
N LYS A 36 -12.96 6.50 21.60
CA LYS A 36 -12.50 7.80 21.12
C LYS A 36 -11.63 8.52 22.14
N GLU A 37 -12.03 8.51 23.42
CA GLU A 37 -11.24 9.08 24.50
C GLU A 37 -9.88 8.39 24.60
N LYS A 38 -9.84 7.05 24.63
CA LYS A 38 -8.60 6.27 24.66
C LYS A 38 -7.71 6.56 23.44
N LEU A 39 -8.26 6.55 22.24
CA LEU A 39 -7.53 6.83 20.99
C LEU A 39 -6.97 8.26 20.93
N SER A 40 -7.54 9.20 21.68
CA SER A 40 -7.02 10.56 21.77
C SER A 40 -5.77 10.66 22.65
N SER A 41 -5.44 9.63 23.40
CA SER A 41 -4.29 9.59 24.28
C SER A 41 -3.02 9.12 23.56
N ARG A 42 -1.86 9.51 24.08
CA ARG A 42 -0.55 9.12 23.54
C ARG A 42 -0.32 7.61 23.61
N ASP A 43 -0.89 6.94 24.61
CA ASP A 43 -0.75 5.51 24.86
C ASP A 43 -1.48 4.64 23.81
N TYR A 44 -2.33 5.27 23.00
CA TYR A 44 -3.04 4.65 21.86
C TYR A 44 -2.57 5.18 20.50
N SER A 45 -1.39 5.80 20.43
CA SER A 45 -0.77 6.11 19.15
C SER A 45 -0.52 4.83 18.34
N CYS A 46 -0.42 4.93 16.99
CA CYS A 46 -0.15 3.78 16.13
C CYS A 46 1.05 2.94 16.61
N ARG A 47 2.13 3.60 17.07
CA ARG A 47 3.31 2.90 17.60
C ARG A 47 2.99 2.10 18.87
N GLN A 48 2.21 2.67 19.78
CA GLN A 48 1.83 2.00 21.03
C GLN A 48 0.85 0.85 20.76
N LEU A 49 -0.09 1.02 19.84
CA LEU A 49 -0.99 -0.05 19.43
C LEU A 49 -0.23 -1.23 18.82
N LEU A 50 0.75 -0.98 17.94
CA LEU A 50 1.60 -2.04 17.39
C LEU A 50 2.38 -2.79 18.46
N GLN A 51 2.82 -2.12 19.51
CA GLN A 51 3.45 -2.78 20.67
C GLN A 51 2.42 -3.58 21.49
N LYS A 52 1.21 -3.05 21.72
CA LYS A 52 0.14 -3.76 22.43
C LYS A 52 -0.27 -5.06 21.72
N VAL A 53 -0.30 -5.07 20.38
CA VAL A 53 -0.58 -6.29 19.60
C VAL A 53 0.64 -7.22 19.52
N ASN A 54 1.75 -6.85 20.15
CA ASN A 54 3.00 -7.60 20.12
C ASN A 54 3.50 -7.88 18.69
N ALA A 55 3.36 -6.89 17.81
CA ALA A 55 3.84 -6.98 16.44
C ALA A 55 5.38 -7.02 16.41
N GLU A 56 5.96 -8.00 15.73
CA GLU A 56 7.40 -8.07 15.48
C GLU A 56 7.76 -7.36 14.16
N VAL A 57 6.92 -7.55 13.14
CA VAL A 57 7.11 -6.99 11.81
C VAL A 57 5.78 -6.44 11.30
N VAL A 58 5.83 -5.26 10.71
CA VAL A 58 4.74 -4.67 9.92
C VAL A 58 5.25 -4.42 8.52
N CYS A 59 4.46 -4.82 7.52
CA CYS A 59 4.76 -4.55 6.13
C CYS A 59 3.67 -3.63 5.55
N THR A 60 4.06 -2.44 5.17
CA THR A 60 3.19 -1.51 4.45
C THR A 60 3.24 -1.77 2.96
N THR A 61 2.37 -1.16 2.19
CA THR A 61 2.36 -1.29 0.73
C THR A 61 2.62 0.06 0.11
N GLU A 62 3.69 0.14 -0.71
CA GLU A 62 4.13 1.39 -1.29
C GLU A 62 4.19 1.32 -2.83
N ASP A 63 3.85 2.44 -3.44
CA ASP A 63 3.95 2.63 -4.88
C ASP A 63 5.43 2.78 -5.30
N PRO A 64 5.84 2.33 -6.50
CA PRO A 64 7.19 2.55 -7.02
C PRO A 64 7.71 3.98 -6.98
N THR A 65 6.83 4.97 -6.94
CA THR A 65 7.23 6.40 -6.86
C THR A 65 7.57 6.86 -5.45
N ASP A 66 7.27 6.07 -4.42
CA ASP A 66 7.46 6.46 -3.03
C ASP A 66 8.94 6.61 -2.66
N PRO A 67 9.35 7.73 -2.04
CA PRO A 67 10.74 7.96 -1.61
C PRO A 67 11.16 7.18 -0.37
N LEU A 68 10.24 6.47 0.32
CA LEU A 68 10.47 5.67 1.52
C LEU A 68 11.10 6.44 2.70
N GLU A 69 10.97 7.76 2.75
CA GLU A 69 11.56 8.62 3.77
C GLU A 69 11.08 8.30 5.18
N HIS A 70 9.80 7.93 5.33
CA HIS A 70 9.23 7.53 6.61
C HIS A 70 9.77 6.18 7.09
N HIS A 71 9.99 5.23 6.19
CA HIS A 71 10.62 3.95 6.49
C HIS A 71 12.07 4.15 6.93
N GLN A 72 12.83 4.97 6.21
CA GLN A 72 14.21 5.31 6.58
C GLN A 72 14.28 6.02 7.94
N ALA A 73 13.33 6.89 8.25
CA ALA A 73 13.24 7.56 9.55
C ALA A 73 12.92 6.57 10.68
N LEU A 74 12.04 5.59 10.43
CA LEU A 74 11.71 4.55 11.40
C LEU A 74 12.91 3.64 11.71
N VAL A 75 13.69 3.26 10.70
CA VAL A 75 14.92 2.47 10.88
C VAL A 75 15.94 3.20 11.78
N LYS A 76 15.98 4.52 11.73
CA LYS A 76 16.88 5.34 12.56
C LYS A 76 16.33 5.65 13.95
N SER A 77 15.08 5.31 14.21
CA SER A 77 14.41 5.56 15.49
C SER A 77 14.62 4.41 16.48
N ASP A 78 14.18 4.61 17.73
CA ASP A 78 14.16 3.58 18.78
C ASP A 78 12.95 2.64 18.70
N PHE A 79 12.12 2.75 17.65
CA PHE A 79 10.94 1.94 17.49
C PHE A 79 11.28 0.46 17.32
N LYS A 80 10.73 -0.39 18.19
CA LYS A 80 11.13 -1.81 18.28
C LYS A 80 10.52 -2.69 17.20
N VAL A 81 9.34 -2.32 16.70
CA VAL A 81 8.68 -3.08 15.63
C VAL A 81 9.39 -2.81 14.31
N LYS A 82 9.81 -3.87 13.63
CA LYS A 82 10.39 -3.72 12.29
C LYS A 82 9.31 -3.30 11.29
N VAL A 83 9.48 -2.14 10.68
CA VAL A 83 8.59 -1.68 9.59
C VAL A 83 9.31 -1.86 8.26
N SER A 84 8.74 -2.65 7.39
CA SER A 84 9.21 -2.90 6.02
C SER A 84 8.11 -2.48 5.03
N THR A 85 8.36 -2.65 3.76
CA THR A 85 7.40 -2.33 2.70
C THR A 85 7.25 -3.47 1.71
N ALA A 86 6.12 -3.54 1.01
CA ALA A 86 5.90 -4.32 -0.20
C ALA A 86 5.86 -3.38 -1.40
N PHE A 87 6.57 -3.76 -2.46
CA PHE A 87 6.57 -3.05 -3.74
C PHE A 87 5.30 -3.38 -4.51
N ARG A 88 4.43 -2.39 -4.76
CA ARG A 88 3.16 -2.57 -5.48
C ARG A 88 3.08 -1.70 -6.73
N PRO A 89 3.42 -2.23 -7.90
CA PRO A 89 3.47 -1.47 -9.15
C PRO A 89 2.13 -1.40 -9.91
N ASP A 90 0.99 -1.50 -9.23
CA ASP A 90 -0.34 -1.63 -9.87
C ASP A 90 -0.64 -0.47 -10.82
N LYS A 91 -0.29 0.76 -10.47
CA LYS A 91 -0.52 1.92 -11.35
C LYS A 91 0.28 1.84 -12.65
N ALA A 92 1.41 1.14 -12.65
CA ALA A 92 2.22 0.97 -13.86
C ALA A 92 1.58 0.03 -14.88
N VAL A 93 0.71 -0.89 -14.44
CA VAL A 93 -0.01 -1.84 -15.31
C VAL A 93 -1.40 -1.33 -15.69
N LEU A 94 -1.98 -0.39 -14.97
CA LEU A 94 -3.31 0.16 -15.23
C LEU A 94 -3.30 1.19 -16.37
N ILE A 95 -2.87 0.79 -17.57
CA ILE A 95 -2.65 1.67 -18.71
C ILE A 95 -3.92 2.42 -19.16
N ALA A 96 -5.11 1.85 -18.92
CA ALA A 96 -6.40 2.47 -19.25
C ALA A 96 -6.82 3.56 -18.26
N ALA A 97 -6.19 3.63 -17.08
CA ALA A 97 -6.58 4.58 -16.04
C ALA A 97 -6.39 6.04 -16.48
N ASP A 98 -7.27 6.90 -15.96
CA ASP A 98 -7.11 8.35 -16.07
C ASP A 98 -5.81 8.79 -15.35
N GLY A 99 -5.10 9.77 -15.92
CA GLY A 99 -3.85 10.24 -15.35
C GLY A 99 -2.65 9.29 -15.49
N TYR A 100 -2.78 8.19 -16.24
CA TYR A 100 -1.67 7.23 -16.44
C TYR A 100 -0.37 7.89 -16.89
N ASN A 101 -0.43 8.83 -17.84
CA ASN A 101 0.76 9.51 -18.33
C ASN A 101 1.43 10.39 -17.26
N ASP A 102 0.65 11.01 -16.38
CA ASP A 102 1.19 11.79 -15.26
C ASP A 102 1.88 10.87 -14.24
N TYR A 103 1.29 9.70 -14.00
CA TYR A 103 1.92 8.68 -13.18
C TYR A 103 3.25 8.20 -13.79
N ILE A 104 3.29 7.90 -15.09
CA ILE A 104 4.52 7.48 -15.78
C ILE A 104 5.60 8.56 -15.72
N ASN A 105 5.22 9.84 -15.82
CA ASN A 105 6.16 10.95 -15.65
C ASN A 105 6.71 10.99 -14.20
N SER A 106 5.85 10.83 -13.20
CA SER A 106 6.25 10.77 -11.79
C SER A 106 7.18 9.58 -11.51
N LEU A 107 6.89 8.41 -12.09
CA LEU A 107 7.75 7.24 -12.01
C LEU A 107 9.13 7.50 -12.65
N GLY A 108 9.15 8.19 -13.78
CA GLY A 108 10.38 8.61 -14.44
C GLY A 108 11.24 9.50 -13.54
N LEU A 109 10.62 10.48 -12.89
CA LEU A 109 11.31 11.33 -11.90
C LEU A 109 11.87 10.50 -10.73
N ALA A 110 11.06 9.60 -10.16
CA ALA A 110 11.50 8.73 -9.05
C ALA A 110 12.62 7.75 -9.45
N ALA A 111 12.67 7.34 -10.72
CA ALA A 111 13.69 6.44 -11.26
C ALA A 111 14.90 7.20 -11.87
N ASP A 112 14.89 8.54 -11.85
CA ASP A 112 15.89 9.39 -12.50
C ASP A 112 16.15 8.96 -13.95
N MET A 113 15.06 8.92 -14.75
CA MET A 113 15.11 8.62 -16.20
C MET A 113 13.82 9.01 -16.91
N SER A 114 13.90 9.26 -18.23
CA SER A 114 12.71 9.46 -19.07
C SER A 114 12.11 8.11 -19.47
N ILE A 115 10.77 8.02 -19.44
CA ILE A 115 10.03 6.81 -19.85
C ILE A 115 9.25 7.13 -21.13
N ASN A 116 9.83 6.80 -22.29
CA ASN A 116 9.25 7.05 -23.61
C ASN A 116 8.80 5.76 -24.31
N SER A 117 9.29 4.62 -23.87
CA SER A 117 8.97 3.31 -24.43
C SER A 117 8.59 2.32 -23.34
N PHE A 118 7.95 1.22 -23.72
CA PHE A 118 7.66 0.10 -22.81
C PHE A 118 8.94 -0.47 -22.18
N LYS A 119 10.05 -0.48 -22.94
CA LYS A 119 11.35 -0.89 -22.39
C LYS A 119 11.80 0.05 -21.27
N ASP A 120 11.66 1.37 -21.46
CA ASP A 120 12.04 2.35 -20.44
C ASP A 120 11.20 2.18 -19.18
N LEU A 121 9.89 1.87 -19.32
CA LEU A 121 9.02 1.55 -18.17
C LEU A 121 9.58 0.34 -17.39
N CYS A 122 9.92 -0.73 -18.08
CA CYS A 122 10.51 -1.92 -17.43
C CYS A 122 11.84 -1.58 -16.73
N ASP A 123 12.67 -0.77 -17.36
CA ASP A 123 13.96 -0.37 -16.79
C ASP A 123 13.78 0.57 -15.57
N ALA A 124 12.81 1.48 -15.62
CA ALA A 124 12.43 2.33 -14.48
C ALA A 124 11.94 1.49 -13.29
N LEU A 125 11.04 0.53 -13.54
CA LEU A 125 10.57 -0.38 -12.48
C LEU A 125 11.72 -1.21 -11.88
N ARG A 126 12.65 -1.72 -12.70
CA ARG A 126 13.84 -2.42 -12.18
C ARG A 126 14.69 -1.54 -11.28
N LYS A 127 14.93 -0.27 -11.67
CA LYS A 127 15.63 0.69 -10.82
C LYS A 127 14.92 0.90 -9.49
N ARG A 128 13.58 1.02 -9.52
CA ARG A 128 12.79 1.20 -8.29
C ARG A 128 12.79 -0.06 -7.42
N ILE A 129 12.73 -1.26 -8.00
CA ILE A 129 12.88 -2.52 -7.25
C ILE A 129 14.23 -2.54 -6.50
N VAL A 130 15.33 -2.20 -7.17
CA VAL A 130 16.65 -2.12 -6.53
C VAL A 130 16.66 -1.09 -5.41
N TYR A 131 16.06 0.08 -5.62
CA TYR A 131 15.92 1.10 -4.57
C TYR A 131 15.15 0.58 -3.35
N PHE A 132 14.02 -0.09 -3.58
CA PHE A 132 13.21 -0.68 -2.51
C PHE A 132 13.95 -1.79 -1.79
N ASP A 133 14.66 -2.67 -2.52
CA ASP A 133 15.46 -3.73 -1.93
C ASP A 133 16.58 -3.18 -1.02
N THR A 134 17.29 -2.12 -1.44
CA THR A 134 18.32 -1.45 -0.62
C THR A 134 17.74 -0.79 0.63
N ASN A 135 16.44 -0.46 0.64
CA ASN A 135 15.72 0.06 1.80
C ASN A 135 15.00 -1.06 2.61
N GLY A 136 15.33 -2.33 2.36
CA GLY A 136 14.86 -3.46 3.16
C GLY A 136 13.54 -4.08 2.71
N CYS A 137 12.98 -3.67 1.57
CA CYS A 137 11.83 -4.33 0.94
C CYS A 137 12.22 -5.73 0.44
N LYS A 138 11.43 -6.74 0.77
CA LYS A 138 11.63 -8.12 0.33
C LYS A 138 10.35 -8.76 -0.22
N LEU A 139 9.31 -7.96 -0.39
CA LEU A 139 7.98 -8.40 -0.80
C LEU A 139 7.51 -7.57 -2.00
N CYS A 140 6.73 -8.23 -2.84
CA CYS A 140 5.97 -7.61 -3.91
C CYS A 140 4.54 -8.17 -3.87
N ASP A 141 3.55 -7.31 -4.01
CA ASP A 141 2.16 -7.72 -4.07
C ASP A 141 1.38 -6.91 -5.11
N HIS A 142 0.15 -7.32 -5.37
CA HIS A 142 -0.77 -6.66 -6.29
C HIS A 142 -2.18 -6.63 -5.72
N GLY A 143 -2.89 -5.50 -5.94
CA GLY A 143 -4.30 -5.34 -5.67
C GLY A 143 -5.13 -5.46 -6.95
N LEU A 144 -5.09 -6.63 -7.61
CA LEU A 144 -5.79 -6.86 -8.87
C LEU A 144 -7.25 -7.28 -8.60
N ASP A 145 -8.20 -6.67 -9.33
CA ASP A 145 -9.62 -7.06 -9.29
C ASP A 145 -9.85 -8.43 -9.94
N GLN A 146 -9.06 -8.75 -10.95
CA GLN A 146 -9.07 -10.03 -11.64
C GLN A 146 -7.68 -10.37 -12.20
N ILE A 147 -7.44 -11.65 -12.43
CA ILE A 147 -6.21 -12.11 -13.09
C ILE A 147 -6.44 -12.07 -14.59
N TYR A 148 -5.71 -11.17 -15.25
CA TYR A 148 -5.71 -11.09 -16.70
C TYR A 148 -4.70 -12.09 -17.27
N PHE A 149 -5.14 -12.86 -18.26
CA PHE A 149 -4.27 -13.75 -19.00
C PHE A 149 -4.70 -13.75 -20.48
N GLU A 150 -3.95 -13.03 -21.29
CA GLU A 150 -4.18 -12.91 -22.73
C GLU A 150 -2.89 -13.20 -23.50
N ASN A 151 -3.02 -13.79 -24.69
CA ASN A 151 -1.90 -13.94 -25.59
C ASN A 151 -1.49 -12.57 -26.14
N TYR A 152 -0.21 -12.29 -26.17
CA TYR A 152 0.32 -11.02 -26.66
C TYR A 152 1.62 -11.22 -27.45
N THR A 153 1.96 -10.25 -28.26
CA THR A 153 3.27 -10.11 -28.88
C THR A 153 3.97 -8.86 -28.33
N GLU A 154 5.30 -8.88 -28.32
CA GLU A 154 6.07 -7.69 -27.91
C GLU A 154 5.74 -6.45 -28.77
N SER A 155 5.43 -6.61 -30.06
CA SER A 155 5.08 -5.51 -30.93
C SER A 155 3.75 -4.88 -30.55
N GLU A 156 2.75 -5.67 -30.15
CA GLU A 156 1.46 -5.17 -29.66
C GLU A 156 1.64 -4.37 -28.38
N VAL A 157 2.35 -4.90 -27.39
CA VAL A 157 2.59 -4.19 -26.10
C VAL A 157 3.32 -2.86 -26.35
N LYS A 158 4.36 -2.86 -27.19
CA LYS A 158 5.08 -1.63 -27.56
C LYS A 158 4.18 -0.62 -28.26
N SER A 159 3.32 -1.07 -29.16
CA SER A 159 2.37 -0.21 -29.89
C SER A 159 1.32 0.38 -28.96
N ILE A 160 0.73 -0.41 -28.06
CA ILE A 160 -0.27 0.05 -27.07
C ILE A 160 0.35 1.11 -26.18
N PHE A 161 1.54 0.86 -25.63
CA PHE A 161 2.22 1.80 -24.75
C PHE A 161 2.55 3.12 -25.48
N SER A 162 3.08 3.07 -26.71
CA SER A 162 3.39 4.27 -27.48
C SER A 162 2.15 5.12 -27.76
N LYS A 163 1.04 4.49 -28.18
CA LYS A 163 -0.24 5.20 -28.40
C LYS A 163 -0.71 5.93 -27.15
N LYS A 164 -0.66 5.27 -25.98
CA LYS A 164 -1.06 5.88 -24.70
C LYS A 164 -0.15 7.05 -24.36
N ARG A 165 1.17 6.94 -24.55
CA ARG A 165 2.13 8.02 -24.29
C ARG A 165 1.89 9.21 -25.22
N GLU A 166 1.44 9.00 -26.46
CA GLU A 166 1.08 10.03 -27.43
C GLU A 166 -0.32 10.65 -27.18
N GLY A 167 -1.05 10.21 -26.17
CA GLY A 167 -2.42 10.66 -25.90
C GLY A 167 -3.46 10.16 -26.89
N LYS A 168 -3.14 9.13 -27.69
CA LYS A 168 -4.06 8.50 -28.63
C LYS A 168 -4.88 7.43 -27.92
N GLU A 169 -6.19 7.38 -28.17
CA GLU A 169 -7.03 6.29 -27.69
C GLU A 169 -6.55 4.96 -28.30
N SER A 170 -6.20 4.00 -27.45
CA SER A 170 -6.07 2.61 -27.84
C SER A 170 -7.38 1.92 -27.50
N ARG A 171 -8.12 1.42 -28.50
CA ARG A 171 -9.15 0.42 -28.23
C ARG A 171 -8.43 -0.83 -27.75
N LEU A 172 -8.58 -1.12 -26.46
CA LEU A 172 -8.19 -2.39 -25.84
C LEU A 172 -9.25 -3.43 -26.19
#